data_88bb22f18434159b8e6c38a41d10e6b4
#
_entry.id   88bb22f18434159b8e6c38a41d10e6b4
#
_cell.length_a   1.000
_cell.length_b   1.000
_cell.length_c   1.000
_cell.angle_alpha   90.00
_cell.angle_beta   90.00
_cell.angle_gamma   90.00
#
_symmetry.space_group_name_H-M   'P 1'
#
loop_
_entity.id
_entity.type
_entity.pdbx_description
1 polymer ?
#
loop_
_entity_poly.entity_id
_entity_poly.type
_entity_poly.pdbx_seq_one_letter_code
_entity_poly.pdbx_strand_id
1 'polypeptide(L)'
;MRVSELVASIAQHCQQNLESRHVLAISDSSEINLNSHLGRLKSEGLGVVGNNTDVGFYIHPTLIVDSENGFPLGLSSIQLWSRDINHQDKHQRNYQKLPIEQKESYKWLASAERSQRYFQAGGAKMVTHIGDRESDLYEEWATVPDKYNHVLVRVRQDRRLFDQVQSLYRYLSQQPCEGTYTINVQADNR
;
A
#
# COMPACT_ATOMS: atom_id res chain seq x y z
N MET A 1 -1.12 -19.62 18.30
CA MET A 1 -0.37 -18.57 17.58
C MET A 1 -1.36 -17.49 17.19
N ARG A 2 -1.13 -16.26 17.56
CA ARG A 2 -1.98 -15.10 17.18
C ARG A 2 -1.59 -14.61 15.79
N VAL A 3 -2.52 -14.01 15.07
CA VAL A 3 -2.25 -13.42 13.74
C VAL A 3 -1.11 -12.40 13.80
N SER A 4 -1.08 -11.57 14.84
CA SER A 4 -0.01 -10.58 15.05
C SER A 4 1.39 -11.20 15.20
N GLU A 5 1.48 -12.35 15.86
CA GLU A 5 2.74 -13.10 16.03
C GLU A 5 3.22 -13.67 14.70
N LEU A 6 2.30 -14.20 13.91
CA LEU A 6 2.59 -14.70 12.55
C LEU A 6 3.10 -13.58 11.66
N VAL A 7 2.40 -12.44 11.62
CA VAL A 7 2.80 -11.26 10.82
C VAL A 7 4.16 -10.76 11.24
N ALA A 8 4.43 -10.67 12.56
CA ALA A 8 5.74 -10.26 13.06
C ALA A 8 6.86 -11.24 12.66
N SER A 9 6.61 -12.54 12.72
CA SER A 9 7.58 -13.57 12.32
C SER A 9 7.90 -13.48 10.82
N ILE A 10 6.90 -13.28 9.97
CA ILE A 10 7.09 -13.10 8.52
C ILE A 10 7.95 -11.86 8.24
N ALA A 11 7.66 -10.75 8.89
CA ALA A 11 8.40 -9.50 8.71
C ALA A 11 9.85 -9.61 9.24
N GLN A 12 10.08 -10.31 10.34
CA GLN A 12 11.42 -10.60 10.85
C GLN A 12 12.24 -11.47 9.88
N HIS A 13 11.59 -12.44 9.24
CA HIS A 13 12.26 -13.23 8.21
C HIS A 13 12.65 -12.40 7.01
N CYS A 14 11.76 -11.53 6.53
CA CYS A 14 12.05 -10.56 5.46
C CYS A 14 13.25 -9.67 5.82
N GLN A 15 13.28 -9.15 7.06
CA GLN A 15 14.36 -8.30 7.57
C GLN A 15 15.76 -8.88 7.37
N GLN A 16 15.93 -10.20 7.49
CA GLN A 16 17.23 -10.89 7.38
C GLN A 16 17.83 -10.81 5.96
N ASN A 17 17.03 -10.42 4.97
CA ASN A 17 17.43 -10.38 3.56
C ASN A 17 17.62 -8.95 3.02
N LEU A 18 17.62 -7.92 3.86
CA LEU A 18 17.57 -6.51 3.43
C LEU A 18 18.93 -5.81 3.34
N GLU A 19 19.98 -6.39 3.97
CA GLU A 19 21.26 -5.72 4.17
C GLU A 19 21.87 -5.17 2.87
N SER A 20 22.21 -3.88 2.91
CA SER A 20 22.84 -3.12 1.83
C SER A 20 22.05 -3.07 0.50
N ARG A 21 20.78 -3.47 0.47
CA ARG A 21 19.94 -3.49 -0.72
C ARG A 21 19.14 -2.21 -0.90
N HIS A 22 18.92 -1.83 -2.14
CA HIS A 22 17.78 -1.01 -2.51
C HIS A 22 16.58 -1.95 -2.73
N VAL A 23 15.52 -1.75 -1.98
CA VAL A 23 14.33 -2.59 -2.04
C VAL A 23 13.10 -1.81 -2.49
N LEU A 24 12.22 -2.51 -3.20
CA LEU A 24 10.90 -2.02 -3.59
C LEU A 24 9.88 -2.58 -2.59
N ALA A 25 9.19 -1.70 -1.88
CA ALA A 25 8.12 -2.03 -0.94
C ALA A 25 6.77 -1.85 -1.64
N ILE A 26 6.26 -2.90 -2.24
CA ILE A 26 5.06 -2.89 -3.08
C ILE A 26 3.86 -3.23 -2.23
N SER A 27 2.93 -2.29 -2.08
CA SER A 27 1.69 -2.49 -1.32
C SER A 27 0.47 -2.48 -2.23
N ASP A 28 -0.47 -3.36 -1.94
CA ASP A 28 -1.79 -3.39 -2.59
C ASP A 28 -2.82 -4.03 -1.66
N SER A 29 -4.10 -3.78 -1.92
CA SER A 29 -5.20 -4.37 -1.16
C SER A 29 -5.93 -5.42 -1.97
N SER A 30 -6.23 -6.52 -1.30
CA SER A 30 -7.10 -7.56 -1.86
C SER A 30 -8.27 -7.84 -0.93
N GLU A 31 -9.40 -8.20 -1.51
CA GLU A 31 -10.59 -8.65 -0.82
C GLU A 31 -10.60 -10.17 -0.76
N ILE A 32 -10.81 -10.72 0.42
CA ILE A 32 -11.05 -12.15 0.62
C ILE A 32 -12.54 -12.34 0.92
N ASN A 33 -13.28 -12.70 -0.12
CA ASN A 33 -14.72 -12.97 -0.04
C ASN A 33 -14.95 -14.41 0.40
N LEU A 34 -15.74 -14.60 1.46
CA LEU A 34 -16.00 -15.89 2.09
C LEU A 34 -17.47 -16.32 1.97
N ASN A 35 -18.27 -15.65 1.16
CA ASN A 35 -19.71 -15.95 1.03
C ASN A 35 -20.00 -17.41 0.68
N SER A 36 -19.18 -18.02 -0.17
CA SER A 36 -19.32 -19.46 -0.52
C SER A 36 -19.08 -20.41 0.65
N HIS A 37 -18.55 -19.91 1.76
CA HIS A 37 -18.21 -20.68 2.96
C HIS A 37 -19.09 -20.38 4.19
N LEU A 38 -20.10 -19.50 4.07
CA LEU A 38 -20.93 -19.03 5.18
C LEU A 38 -21.47 -20.15 6.08
N GLY A 39 -21.88 -21.28 5.51
CA GLY A 39 -22.37 -22.43 6.28
C GLY A 39 -21.30 -23.24 7.03
N ARG A 40 -20.01 -22.92 6.84
CA ARG A 40 -18.87 -23.65 7.42
C ARG A 40 -18.03 -22.78 8.35
N LEU A 41 -18.24 -21.46 8.32
CA LEU A 41 -17.45 -20.50 9.09
C LEU A 41 -18.19 -20.13 10.38
N LYS A 42 -17.39 -19.98 11.44
CA LYS A 42 -17.84 -19.21 12.60
C LYS A 42 -17.77 -17.74 12.22
N SER A 43 -18.89 -17.04 12.28
CA SER A 43 -18.98 -15.60 11.91
C SER A 43 -18.26 -14.67 12.88
N GLU A 44 -17.72 -15.19 13.96
CA GLU A 44 -17.01 -14.41 14.99
C GLU A 44 -15.74 -13.76 14.41
N GLY A 45 -15.69 -12.42 14.43
CA GLY A 45 -14.56 -11.64 13.92
C GLY A 45 -14.54 -11.40 12.41
N LEU A 46 -15.52 -11.87 11.67
CA LEU A 46 -15.74 -11.54 10.26
C LEU A 46 -16.70 -10.37 10.14
N GLY A 47 -16.47 -9.52 9.15
CA GLY A 47 -17.36 -8.43 8.79
C GLY A 47 -17.75 -8.51 7.32
N VAL A 48 -18.09 -7.37 6.74
CA VAL A 48 -18.49 -7.27 5.35
C VAL A 48 -17.38 -6.71 4.47
N VAL A 49 -17.41 -7.12 3.19
CA VAL A 49 -16.48 -6.68 2.13
C VAL A 49 -17.26 -6.26 0.88
N GLY A 50 -16.56 -5.72 -0.12
CA GLY A 50 -17.11 -5.39 -1.43
C GLY A 50 -18.27 -4.42 -1.34
N ASN A 51 -19.44 -4.92 -1.67
CA ASN A 51 -20.71 -4.19 -1.68
C ASN A 51 -21.34 -3.97 -0.28
N ASN A 52 -20.61 -4.23 0.81
CA ASN A 52 -21.05 -4.19 2.20
C ASN A 52 -22.13 -5.25 2.57
N THR A 53 -22.25 -6.30 1.79
CA THR A 53 -23.16 -7.43 2.04
C THR A 53 -22.44 -8.77 2.14
N ASP A 54 -21.37 -8.92 1.39
CA ASP A 54 -20.60 -10.15 1.35
C ASP A 54 -19.70 -10.27 2.59
N VAL A 55 -19.69 -11.48 3.17
CA VAL A 55 -18.86 -11.75 4.36
C VAL A 55 -17.42 -12.02 3.97
N GLY A 56 -16.50 -11.40 4.69
CA GLY A 56 -15.09 -11.57 4.41
C GLY A 56 -14.18 -10.59 5.18
N PHE A 57 -13.00 -10.40 4.65
CA PHE A 57 -12.03 -9.44 5.17
C PHE A 57 -11.13 -8.91 4.06
N TYR A 58 -10.50 -7.77 4.32
CA TYR A 58 -9.47 -7.20 3.45
C TYR A 58 -8.08 -7.56 3.97
N ILE A 59 -7.16 -7.74 3.04
CA ILE A 59 -5.73 -7.90 3.30
C ILE A 59 -4.96 -6.81 2.55
N HIS A 60 -3.99 -6.20 3.22
CA HIS A 60 -3.09 -5.22 2.61
C HIS A 60 -1.64 -5.59 2.99
N PRO A 61 -1.01 -6.46 2.19
CA PRO A 61 0.39 -6.83 2.36
C PRO A 61 1.32 -5.78 1.77
N THR A 62 2.55 -5.72 2.27
CA THR A 62 3.69 -5.04 1.64
C THR A 62 4.72 -6.07 1.24
N LEU A 63 4.79 -6.35 -0.05
CA LEU A 63 5.78 -7.24 -0.65
C LEU A 63 7.10 -6.50 -0.84
N ILE A 64 8.18 -7.09 -0.37
CA ILE A 64 9.53 -6.57 -0.54
C ILE A 64 10.23 -7.32 -1.67
N VAL A 65 10.75 -6.54 -2.61
CA VAL A 65 11.42 -7.04 -3.81
C VAL A 65 12.77 -6.35 -3.94
N ASP A 66 13.79 -7.12 -4.31
CA ASP A 66 15.11 -6.57 -4.66
C ASP A 66 14.99 -5.74 -5.95
N SER A 67 15.41 -4.47 -5.92
CA SER A 67 15.28 -3.57 -7.08
C SER A 67 16.18 -3.93 -8.25
N GLU A 68 17.25 -4.69 -8.04
CA GLU A 68 18.21 -5.02 -9.09
C GLU A 68 17.75 -6.20 -9.94
N ASN A 69 17.12 -7.18 -9.35
CA ASN A 69 16.80 -8.44 -10.03
C ASN A 69 15.33 -8.87 -9.94
N GLY A 70 14.49 -8.12 -9.19
CA GLY A 70 13.07 -8.41 -9.02
C GLY A 70 12.78 -9.62 -8.11
N PHE A 71 13.78 -10.13 -7.37
CA PHE A 71 13.57 -11.27 -6.48
C PHE A 71 12.77 -10.89 -5.24
N PRO A 72 11.70 -11.65 -4.90
CA PRO A 72 10.90 -11.39 -3.70
C PRO A 72 11.68 -11.80 -2.44
N LEU A 73 11.84 -10.86 -1.51
CA LEU A 73 12.56 -11.03 -0.25
C LEU A 73 11.64 -11.39 0.91
N GLY A 74 10.34 -11.19 0.78
CA GLY A 74 9.34 -11.48 1.78
C GLY A 74 8.30 -10.38 1.94
N LEU A 75 7.60 -10.36 3.09
CA LEU A 75 6.59 -9.35 3.42
C LEU A 75 7.05 -8.59 4.67
N SER A 76 7.04 -7.26 4.61
CA SER A 76 7.41 -6.41 5.75
C SER A 76 6.22 -5.98 6.61
N SER A 77 5.04 -5.97 6.04
CA SER A 77 3.78 -5.61 6.71
C SER A 77 2.62 -6.42 6.13
N ILE A 78 1.67 -6.77 6.96
CA ILE A 78 0.37 -7.32 6.55
C ILE A 78 -0.68 -6.69 7.46
N GLN A 79 -1.65 -6.02 6.87
CA GLN A 79 -2.82 -5.50 7.57
C GLN A 79 -4.04 -6.31 7.18
N LEU A 80 -4.87 -6.63 8.19
CA LEU A 80 -6.12 -7.35 8.03
C LEU A 80 -7.22 -6.55 8.69
N TRP A 81 -8.33 -6.34 8.00
CA TRP A 81 -9.53 -5.70 8.57
C TRP A 81 -10.78 -6.15 7.83
N SER A 82 -11.92 -5.93 8.46
CA SER A 82 -13.24 -6.05 7.86
C SER A 82 -14.06 -4.82 8.20
N ARG A 83 -15.09 -4.53 7.42
CA ARG A 83 -16.04 -3.48 7.75
C ARG A 83 -17.12 -4.03 8.67
N ASP A 84 -17.62 -3.16 9.56
CA ASP A 84 -18.80 -3.52 10.36
C ASP A 84 -20.00 -3.82 9.46
N ILE A 85 -20.88 -4.71 9.90
CA ILE A 85 -22.10 -5.09 9.16
C ILE A 85 -23.04 -3.89 8.93
N ASN A 86 -22.97 -2.90 9.84
CA ASN A 86 -23.71 -1.64 9.75
C ASN A 86 -22.86 -0.50 9.15
N HIS A 87 -21.84 -0.85 8.37
CA HIS A 87 -20.94 0.12 7.78
C HIS A 87 -21.70 1.16 6.94
N GLN A 88 -21.67 2.41 7.38
CA GLN A 88 -22.29 3.53 6.69
C GLN A 88 -21.51 3.89 5.41
N ASP A 89 -22.21 4.25 4.34
CA ASP A 89 -21.60 4.70 3.10
C ASP A 89 -20.76 5.97 3.31
N LYS A 90 -19.80 6.19 2.41
CA LYS A 90 -18.89 7.35 2.38
C LYS A 90 -19.62 8.68 2.46
N HIS A 91 -20.80 8.79 1.83
CA HIS A 91 -21.64 9.99 1.85
C HIS A 91 -22.26 10.26 3.21
N GLN A 92 -22.61 9.23 3.95
CA GLN A 92 -23.23 9.34 5.28
C GLN A 92 -22.24 9.70 6.38
N ARG A 93 -20.96 9.33 6.22
CA ARG A 93 -19.92 9.50 7.23
C ARG A 93 -19.18 10.82 7.20
N ASN A 94 -19.51 11.74 6.29
CA ASN A 94 -18.71 12.95 6.09
C ASN A 94 -17.21 12.66 5.89
N TYR A 95 -16.91 11.57 5.16
CA TYR A 95 -15.59 10.92 5.06
C TYR A 95 -14.45 11.90 4.71
N GLN A 96 -14.74 12.92 3.91
CA GLN A 96 -13.73 13.91 3.51
C GLN A 96 -13.16 14.70 4.70
N LYS A 97 -13.97 14.93 5.75
CA LYS A 97 -13.58 15.70 6.94
C LYS A 97 -12.92 14.88 8.04
N LEU A 98 -12.91 13.56 7.91
CA LEU A 98 -12.25 12.70 8.89
C LEU A 98 -10.73 12.88 8.83
N PRO A 99 -10.03 12.81 9.98
CA PRO A 99 -8.57 12.68 9.98
C PRO A 99 -8.14 11.41 9.27
N ILE A 100 -6.91 11.40 8.75
CA ILE A 100 -6.42 10.29 7.92
C ILE A 100 -6.46 8.95 8.66
N GLU A 101 -6.19 8.93 9.95
CA GLU A 101 -6.17 7.73 10.81
C GLU A 101 -7.52 7.04 10.91
N GLN A 102 -8.62 7.75 10.62
CA GLN A 102 -9.99 7.22 10.62
C GLN A 102 -10.47 6.80 9.22
N LYS A 103 -9.61 6.97 8.21
CA LYS A 103 -9.89 6.58 6.83
C LYS A 103 -9.28 5.23 6.49
N GLU A 104 -9.96 4.45 5.66
CA GLU A 104 -9.37 3.19 5.15
C GLU A 104 -8.07 3.42 4.36
N SER A 105 -7.90 4.61 3.79
CA SER A 105 -6.66 4.99 3.09
C SER A 105 -5.45 5.13 4.02
N TYR A 106 -5.62 5.23 5.34
CA TYR A 106 -4.52 5.22 6.30
C TYR A 106 -3.65 3.95 6.20
N LYS A 107 -4.19 2.86 5.66
CA LYS A 107 -3.45 1.60 5.43
C LYS A 107 -2.12 1.81 4.71
N TRP A 108 -2.04 2.77 3.80
CA TRP A 108 -0.83 3.08 3.03
C TRP A 108 0.27 3.65 3.93
N LEU A 109 -0.04 4.67 4.71
CA LEU A 109 0.88 5.23 5.70
C LEU A 109 1.27 4.20 6.74
N ALA A 110 0.28 3.49 7.30
CA ALA A 110 0.50 2.48 8.33
C ALA A 110 1.40 1.33 7.83
N SER A 111 1.38 1.00 6.54
CA SER A 111 2.29 0.01 5.95
C SER A 111 3.73 0.51 5.96
N ALA A 112 3.96 1.75 5.55
CA ALA A 112 5.28 2.36 5.58
C ALA A 112 5.83 2.46 7.02
N GLU A 113 5.03 2.99 7.96
CA GLU A 113 5.39 3.12 9.37
C GLU A 113 5.74 1.77 10.02
N ARG A 114 4.89 0.74 9.80
CA ARG A 114 5.12 -0.60 10.36
C ARG A 114 6.35 -1.28 9.78
N SER A 115 6.65 -1.03 8.50
CA SER A 115 7.78 -1.62 7.81
C SER A 115 9.11 -0.95 8.17
N GLN A 116 9.10 0.33 8.51
CA GLN A 116 10.30 1.14 8.73
C GLN A 116 11.27 0.51 9.74
N ARG A 117 10.77 -0.02 10.84
CA ARG A 117 11.61 -0.69 11.86
C ARG A 117 12.37 -1.89 11.31
N TYR A 118 11.74 -2.65 10.41
CA TYR A 118 12.38 -3.82 9.79
C TYR A 118 13.40 -3.40 8.74
N PHE A 119 13.14 -2.32 8.00
CA PHE A 119 14.09 -1.77 7.04
C PHE A 119 15.35 -1.24 7.73
N GLN A 120 15.19 -0.49 8.80
CA GLN A 120 16.31 0.03 9.60
C GLN A 120 17.10 -1.09 10.26
N ALA A 121 16.43 -2.02 10.93
CA ALA A 121 17.08 -3.15 11.62
C ALA A 121 17.73 -4.15 10.65
N GLY A 122 17.20 -4.28 9.44
CA GLY A 122 17.73 -5.14 8.37
C GLY A 122 18.84 -4.49 7.55
N GLY A 123 19.16 -3.20 7.78
CA GLY A 123 20.22 -2.50 7.09
C GLY A 123 19.94 -2.23 5.60
N ALA A 124 18.67 -2.03 5.23
CA ALA A 124 18.32 -1.63 3.87
C ALA A 124 19.00 -0.31 3.50
N LYS A 125 19.64 -0.27 2.33
CA LYS A 125 20.35 0.93 1.83
C LYS A 125 19.37 2.01 1.37
N MET A 126 18.27 1.60 0.75
CA MET A 126 17.22 2.46 0.21
C MET A 126 15.91 1.68 0.12
N VAL A 127 14.81 2.35 0.31
CA VAL A 127 13.46 1.78 0.15
C VAL A 127 12.66 2.67 -0.79
N THR A 128 12.06 2.09 -1.82
CA THR A 128 11.05 2.77 -2.64
C THR A 128 9.68 2.15 -2.36
N HIS A 129 8.81 2.92 -1.71
CA HIS A 129 7.41 2.54 -1.47
C HIS A 129 6.63 2.71 -2.77
N ILE A 130 5.96 1.63 -3.21
CA ILE A 130 5.21 1.62 -4.47
C ILE A 130 3.74 1.33 -4.16
N GLY A 131 2.87 2.24 -4.62
CA GLY A 131 1.43 2.11 -4.50
C GLY A 131 0.71 2.48 -5.80
N ASP A 132 -0.55 2.05 -5.87
CA ASP A 132 -1.43 2.39 -6.98
C ASP A 132 -2.07 3.79 -6.79
N ARG A 133 -3.18 4.07 -7.50
CA ARG A 133 -3.92 5.34 -7.39
C ARG A 133 -4.55 5.60 -6.03
N GLU A 134 -4.77 4.59 -5.21
CA GLU A 134 -5.31 4.77 -3.86
C GLU A 134 -4.27 5.32 -2.90
N SER A 135 -2.99 5.08 -3.18
CA SER A 135 -1.83 5.60 -2.46
C SER A 135 -1.50 7.07 -2.81
N ASP A 136 -2.24 7.72 -3.71
CA ASP A 136 -2.05 9.14 -4.03
C ASP A 136 -2.60 10.03 -2.90
N LEU A 137 -1.92 10.03 -1.75
CA LEU A 137 -2.30 10.72 -0.52
C LEU A 137 -1.29 11.81 -0.18
N TYR A 138 -1.78 13.00 0.14
CA TYR A 138 -0.91 14.11 0.56
C TYR A 138 -0.10 13.75 1.80
N GLU A 139 -0.73 13.10 2.76
CA GLU A 139 -0.11 12.69 4.03
C GLU A 139 1.05 11.71 3.79
N GLU A 140 0.92 10.77 2.86
CA GLU A 140 1.99 9.84 2.50
C GLU A 140 3.19 10.58 1.89
N TRP A 141 2.93 11.49 0.97
CA TRP A 141 3.97 12.28 0.33
C TRP A 141 4.68 13.24 1.27
N ALA A 142 3.98 13.71 2.30
CA ALA A 142 4.54 14.64 3.27
C ALA A 142 5.34 13.96 4.39
N THR A 143 5.09 12.66 4.67
CA THR A 143 5.63 12.00 5.86
C THR A 143 6.57 10.85 5.57
N VAL A 144 6.39 10.12 4.46
CA VAL A 144 7.18 8.92 4.17
C VAL A 144 8.55 9.24 3.54
N PRO A 145 8.67 10.17 2.58
CA PRO A 145 9.95 10.44 1.94
C PRO A 145 10.99 11.04 2.88
N ASP A 146 12.18 10.47 2.87
CA ASP A 146 13.38 11.00 3.52
C ASP A 146 14.62 10.68 2.67
N LYS A 147 15.81 10.72 3.24
CA LYS A 147 17.04 10.38 2.50
C LYS A 147 17.19 8.89 2.14
N TYR A 148 16.42 8.02 2.76
CA TYR A 148 16.44 6.57 2.55
C TYR A 148 15.14 6.03 1.97
N ASN A 149 14.02 6.72 2.21
CA ASN A 149 12.70 6.33 1.80
C ASN A 149 12.20 7.22 0.66
N HIS A 150 11.75 6.61 -0.42
CA HIS A 150 11.17 7.24 -1.58
C HIS A 150 9.76 6.71 -1.81
N VAL A 151 8.91 7.49 -2.46
CA VAL A 151 7.53 7.11 -2.80
C VAL A 151 7.36 7.18 -4.31
N LEU A 152 6.86 6.10 -4.89
CA LEU A 152 6.48 5.99 -6.28
C LEU A 152 5.01 5.60 -6.37
N VAL A 153 4.16 6.55 -6.74
CA VAL A 153 2.72 6.34 -6.81
C VAL A 153 2.14 6.76 -8.15
N ARG A 154 1.06 6.12 -8.55
CA ARG A 154 0.30 6.55 -9.71
C ARG A 154 -0.63 7.70 -9.34
N VAL A 155 -0.35 8.89 -9.86
CA VAL A 155 -1.13 10.10 -9.57
C VAL A 155 -2.61 9.90 -9.96
N ARG A 156 -3.50 10.26 -9.06
CA ARG A 156 -4.97 10.19 -9.23
C ARG A 156 -5.57 11.53 -9.64
N GLN A 157 -5.02 12.63 -9.09
CA GLN A 157 -5.60 13.97 -9.23
C GLN A 157 -4.55 14.98 -9.68
N ASP A 158 -4.95 15.91 -10.56
CA ASP A 158 -4.14 17.06 -10.90
C ASP A 158 -4.17 18.07 -9.75
N ARG A 159 -3.07 18.18 -9.01
CA ARG A 159 -2.96 19.01 -7.81
C ARG A 159 -2.32 20.35 -8.12
N ARG A 160 -2.68 21.39 -7.36
CA ARG A 160 -1.91 22.63 -7.34
C ARG A 160 -0.57 22.41 -6.68
N LEU A 161 0.49 22.94 -7.31
CA LEU A 161 1.82 22.96 -6.72
C LEU A 161 1.94 24.17 -5.78
N PHE A 162 2.68 24.00 -4.69
CA PHE A 162 3.00 25.09 -3.78
C PHE A 162 3.81 26.16 -4.53
N ASP A 163 3.51 27.42 -4.28
CA ASP A 163 4.13 28.60 -4.93
C ASP A 163 4.05 28.66 -6.46
N GLN A 164 3.20 27.83 -7.10
CA GLN A 164 3.01 27.84 -8.54
C GLN A 164 1.56 28.08 -8.93
N VAL A 165 1.36 28.89 -9.98
CA VAL A 165 0.04 29.16 -10.54
C VAL A 165 -0.51 27.96 -11.32
N GLN A 166 0.35 26.98 -11.62
CA GLN A 166 0.05 25.83 -12.47
C GLN A 166 -0.19 24.55 -11.66
N SER A 167 -0.92 23.62 -12.28
CA SER A 167 -1.14 22.30 -11.75
C SER A 167 0.05 21.35 -12.00
N LEU A 168 0.07 20.22 -11.28
CA LEU A 168 1.10 19.18 -11.41
C LEU A 168 1.24 18.68 -12.86
N TYR A 169 0.13 18.38 -13.54
CA TYR A 169 0.18 17.85 -14.91
C TYR A 169 0.73 18.86 -15.89
N ARG A 170 0.35 20.13 -15.75
CA ARG A 170 0.89 21.20 -16.57
C ARG A 170 2.39 21.42 -16.31
N TYR A 171 2.81 21.37 -15.08
CA TYR A 171 4.24 21.44 -14.71
C TYR A 171 5.02 20.28 -15.35
N LEU A 172 4.56 19.04 -15.17
CA LEU A 172 5.25 17.85 -15.69
C LEU A 172 5.30 17.85 -17.23
N SER A 173 4.27 18.33 -17.92
CA SER A 173 4.26 18.42 -19.39
C SER A 173 5.31 19.39 -19.97
N GLN A 174 5.83 20.28 -19.14
CA GLN A 174 6.86 21.26 -19.51
C GLN A 174 8.28 20.79 -19.18
N GLN A 175 8.41 19.67 -18.44
CA GLN A 175 9.73 19.13 -18.09
C GLN A 175 10.37 18.45 -19.31
N PRO A 176 11.69 18.56 -19.49
CA PRO A 176 12.38 17.85 -20.55
C PRO A 176 12.28 16.34 -20.33
N CYS A 177 12.21 15.58 -21.42
CA CYS A 177 12.35 14.13 -21.37
C CYS A 177 13.82 13.79 -21.15
N GLU A 178 14.13 13.21 -19.99
CA GLU A 178 15.53 12.87 -19.63
C GLU A 178 16.01 11.55 -20.23
N GLY A 179 15.08 10.71 -20.72
CA GLY A 179 15.42 9.44 -21.35
C GLY A 179 14.20 8.65 -21.78
N THR A 180 14.43 7.70 -22.64
CA THR A 180 13.42 6.72 -23.11
C THR A 180 13.99 5.31 -23.03
N TYR A 181 13.13 4.32 -22.78
CA TYR A 181 13.47 2.91 -22.88
C TYR A 181 12.34 2.15 -23.56
N THR A 182 12.68 1.05 -24.21
CA THR A 182 11.69 0.21 -24.89
C THR A 182 11.37 -1.02 -24.07
N ILE A 183 10.08 -1.27 -23.87
CA ILE A 183 9.57 -2.48 -23.22
C ILE A 183 8.96 -3.37 -24.31
N ASN A 184 9.43 -4.60 -24.41
CA ASN A 184 8.79 -5.62 -25.24
C ASN A 184 7.69 -6.30 -24.42
N VAL A 185 6.43 -6.07 -24.80
CA VAL A 185 5.27 -6.69 -24.18
C VAL A 185 4.78 -7.81 -25.08
N GLN A 186 4.73 -9.03 -24.57
CA GLN A 186 4.06 -10.13 -25.27
C GLN A 186 2.54 -9.92 -25.16
N ALA A 187 1.86 -10.05 -26.29
CA ALA A 187 0.39 -10.01 -26.29
C ALA A 187 -0.16 -11.17 -25.45
N ASP A 188 -0.99 -10.84 -24.47
CA ASP A 188 -1.76 -11.86 -23.75
C ASP A 188 -2.97 -12.26 -24.61
N ASN A 189 -2.99 -13.49 -25.04
CA ASN A 189 -4.09 -14.06 -25.86
C ASN A 189 -5.27 -14.49 -24.97
N ARG A 190 -5.66 -13.68 -24.01
CA ARG A 190 -6.89 -13.90 -23.22
C ARG A 190 -8.11 -13.26 -23.86
#